data_3b3199924199fb8b488cf8a4b173e548
#
_entry.id   3b3199924199fb8b488cf8a4b173e548
#
_cell.length_a   1.000
_cell.length_b   1.000
_cell.length_c   1.000
_cell.angle_alpha   90.00
_cell.angle_beta   90.00
_cell.angle_gamma   90.00
#
_symmetry.space_group_name_H-M   'P 1'
#
loop_
_entity.id
_entity.type
_entity.pdbx_description
1 polymer ?
#
loop_
_entity_poly.entity_id
_entity_poly.type
_entity_poly.pdbx_seq_one_letter_code
_entity_poly.pdbx_strand_id
1 'polypeptide(L)'
;MRDGEFVSAYPSRMRDFRGYHIPQIVVPAIVNDPIKWGKVIRKCTRLPLPIILQEVLGISCSIGARLITQTDIDRNSVLPTILQLQKRLNDYAFTVGGVDWGVAEHQSFTVHTIIGVKPDGKIDVLWSRRFVGFDPDEVMTEIARAHQFYGCQMIACDFGMGFDKNIMLANRFGLPVVQIQYLSQNRLLSYNAFQGHHRWVVDRTSAMELLFLAVKYDRIRFPPQHEFKIFTDDLLSPYEEIVEPNGIAKRRFLRNPIQPDDFCHSLVYASLVAMRLMNASIVDLVPASAFDGGNTKGGAPNRVDIDPADILTALNV
;
A
#
# COMPACT_ATOMS: atom_id res chain seq x y z
N MET A 1 20.46 -32.32 -18.51
CA MET A 1 20.56 -31.44 -17.34
C MET A 1 21.73 -31.93 -16.55
N ARG A 2 22.74 -31.11 -16.30
CA ARG A 2 23.78 -31.47 -15.35
C ARG A 2 23.16 -31.46 -13.97
N ASP A 3 23.42 -32.52 -13.20
CA ASP A 3 22.99 -32.60 -11.82
C ASP A 3 23.45 -31.33 -11.09
N GLY A 4 22.52 -30.56 -10.56
CA GLY A 4 22.81 -29.40 -9.74
C GLY A 4 22.40 -28.04 -10.26
N GLU A 5 22.07 -27.86 -11.54
CA GLU A 5 21.69 -26.52 -12.07
C GLU A 5 20.32 -26.04 -11.58
N PHE A 6 19.42 -26.95 -11.19
CA PHE A 6 18.06 -26.61 -10.74
C PHE A 6 17.66 -27.28 -9.43
N VAL A 7 18.57 -28.01 -8.79
CA VAL A 7 18.34 -28.70 -7.53
C VAL A 7 19.46 -28.35 -6.56
N SER A 8 19.15 -27.66 -5.48
CA SER A 8 20.09 -27.44 -4.39
C SER A 8 19.76 -28.36 -3.21
N ALA A 9 20.74 -29.10 -2.75
CA ALA A 9 20.60 -29.89 -1.52
C ALA A 9 21.05 -29.04 -0.32
N TYR A 10 20.20 -28.90 0.65
CA TYR A 10 20.53 -28.23 1.91
C TYR A 10 20.98 -29.29 2.92
N PRO A 11 22.19 -29.24 3.45
CA PRO A 11 22.60 -30.12 4.53
C PRO A 11 21.72 -29.83 5.76
N SER A 12 20.90 -30.79 6.15
CA SER A 12 20.17 -30.69 7.40
C SER A 12 21.11 -30.81 8.60
N ARG A 13 20.77 -30.23 9.73
CA ARG A 13 21.50 -30.42 10.99
C ARG A 13 21.44 -31.90 11.47
N MET A 14 20.47 -32.64 10.95
CA MET A 14 20.37 -34.09 11.16
C MET A 14 20.98 -34.80 9.94
N ARG A 15 22.01 -35.60 10.15
CA ARG A 15 22.80 -36.24 9.10
C ARG A 15 22.02 -37.17 8.16
N ASP A 16 20.78 -37.51 8.51
CA ASP A 16 19.97 -38.50 7.79
C ASP A 16 18.89 -37.87 6.88
N PHE A 17 18.80 -36.54 6.82
CA PHE A 17 17.82 -35.87 5.97
C PHE A 17 18.50 -34.97 4.95
N ARG A 18 18.09 -35.09 3.67
CA ARG A 18 18.45 -34.17 2.59
C ARG A 18 17.19 -33.48 2.09
N GLY A 19 17.18 -32.16 2.11
CA GLY A 19 16.14 -31.36 1.49
C GLY A 19 16.51 -31.04 0.05
N TYR A 20 15.56 -31.17 -0.85
CA TYR A 20 15.71 -30.80 -2.26
C TYR A 20 14.82 -29.62 -2.57
N HIS A 21 15.35 -28.67 -3.31
CA HIS A 21 14.62 -27.55 -3.84
C HIS A 21 14.31 -27.82 -5.32
N ILE A 22 13.02 -28.05 -5.66
CA ILE A 22 12.58 -28.35 -7.01
C ILE A 22 11.51 -27.35 -7.44
N PRO A 23 11.85 -26.35 -8.28
CA PRO A 23 10.88 -25.41 -8.80
C PRO A 23 9.80 -26.11 -9.65
N GLN A 24 8.54 -25.66 -9.53
CA GLN A 24 7.45 -26.23 -10.34
C GLN A 24 7.69 -26.02 -11.86
N ILE A 25 8.41 -24.98 -12.23
CA ILE A 25 8.75 -24.65 -13.63
C ILE A 25 9.70 -25.64 -14.30
N VAL A 26 10.33 -26.54 -13.57
CA VAL A 26 11.23 -27.57 -14.12
C VAL A 26 10.64 -28.99 -14.02
N VAL A 27 9.45 -29.13 -13.47
CA VAL A 27 8.77 -30.44 -13.31
C VAL A 27 8.10 -30.82 -14.63
N PRO A 28 8.56 -31.86 -15.35
CA PRO A 28 8.02 -32.23 -16.67
C PRO A 28 6.51 -32.47 -16.67
N ALA A 29 5.98 -33.10 -15.62
CA ALA A 29 4.55 -33.35 -15.45
C ALA A 29 3.69 -32.07 -15.29
N ILE A 30 4.32 -30.92 -15.07
CA ILE A 30 3.67 -29.61 -14.98
C ILE A 30 3.89 -28.84 -16.27
N VAL A 31 5.14 -28.77 -16.74
CA VAL A 31 5.53 -27.98 -17.91
C VAL A 31 4.89 -28.53 -19.20
N ASN A 32 4.80 -29.86 -19.32
CA ASN A 32 4.25 -30.52 -20.50
C ASN A 32 2.72 -30.65 -20.49
N ASP A 33 2.06 -30.23 -19.42
CA ASP A 33 0.60 -30.23 -19.30
C ASP A 33 0.08 -28.77 -19.38
N PRO A 34 -0.60 -28.38 -20.48
CA PRO A 34 -1.06 -27.00 -20.68
C PRO A 34 -2.00 -26.49 -19.57
N ILE A 35 -2.79 -27.41 -18.97
CA ILE A 35 -3.73 -27.04 -17.88
C ILE A 35 -2.94 -26.74 -16.61
N LYS A 36 -1.98 -27.57 -16.24
CA LYS A 36 -1.15 -27.37 -15.07
C LYS A 36 -0.23 -26.16 -15.24
N TRP A 37 0.36 -26.02 -16.43
CA TRP A 37 1.17 -24.86 -16.75
C TRP A 37 0.36 -23.57 -16.67
N GLY A 38 -0.86 -23.54 -17.21
CA GLY A 38 -1.76 -22.40 -17.09
C GLY A 38 -2.13 -22.07 -15.62
N LYS A 39 -2.12 -23.05 -14.70
CA LYS A 39 -2.27 -22.79 -13.26
C LYS A 39 -1.01 -22.12 -12.67
N VAL A 40 0.17 -22.55 -13.08
CA VAL A 40 1.43 -21.93 -12.65
C VAL A 40 1.50 -20.46 -13.11
N ILE A 41 1.19 -20.20 -14.39
CA ILE A 41 1.15 -18.82 -14.90
C ILE A 41 0.16 -17.96 -14.10
N ARG A 42 -1.05 -18.46 -13.84
CA ARG A 42 -2.03 -17.73 -13.02
C ARG A 42 -1.55 -17.48 -11.60
N LYS A 43 -0.81 -18.40 -10.99
CA LYS A 43 -0.17 -18.15 -9.68
C LYS A 43 0.84 -17.00 -9.78
N CYS A 44 1.71 -17.02 -10.78
CA CYS A 44 2.71 -15.97 -11.00
C CYS A 44 2.12 -14.57 -11.25
N THR A 45 0.91 -14.50 -11.82
CA THR A 45 0.24 -13.22 -12.09
C THR A 45 -0.66 -12.72 -10.97
N ARG A 46 -1.01 -13.59 -10.01
CA ARG A 46 -2.00 -13.26 -8.96
C ARG A 46 -1.45 -13.32 -7.54
N LEU A 47 -0.42 -14.11 -7.34
CA LEU A 47 0.14 -14.30 -6.01
C LEU A 47 1.29 -13.31 -5.77
N PRO A 48 1.46 -12.92 -4.51
CA PRO A 48 2.61 -12.13 -4.08
C PRO A 48 3.93 -12.83 -4.35
N LEU A 49 4.98 -12.05 -4.59
CA LEU A 49 6.30 -12.57 -4.86
C LEU A 49 6.80 -13.60 -3.82
N PRO A 50 6.65 -13.41 -2.49
CA PRO A 50 7.07 -14.42 -1.54
C PRO A 50 6.37 -15.78 -1.73
N ILE A 51 5.08 -15.76 -2.05
CA ILE A 51 4.32 -16.99 -2.31
C ILE A 51 4.74 -17.62 -3.65
N ILE A 52 5.00 -16.81 -4.67
CA ILE A 52 5.56 -17.29 -5.94
C ILE A 52 6.91 -17.97 -5.70
N LEU A 53 7.78 -17.31 -4.92
CA LEU A 53 9.09 -17.88 -4.55
C LEU A 53 8.94 -19.22 -3.85
N GLN A 54 8.03 -19.33 -2.88
CA GLN A 54 7.81 -20.57 -2.14
C GLN A 54 7.09 -21.63 -2.97
N GLU A 55 5.93 -21.32 -3.52
CA GLU A 55 5.06 -22.29 -4.15
C GLU A 55 5.44 -22.65 -5.58
N VAL A 56 6.01 -21.72 -6.34
CA VAL A 56 6.36 -21.94 -7.75
C VAL A 56 7.83 -22.23 -7.91
N LEU A 57 8.68 -21.47 -7.25
CA LEU A 57 10.13 -21.62 -7.36
C LEU A 57 10.72 -22.49 -6.26
N GLY A 58 9.95 -22.84 -5.22
CA GLY A 58 10.42 -23.65 -4.08
C GLY A 58 11.49 -22.97 -3.24
N ILE A 59 11.68 -21.65 -3.38
CA ILE A 59 12.66 -20.90 -2.62
C ILE A 59 12.08 -20.62 -1.24
N SER A 60 12.76 -21.12 -0.20
CA SER A 60 12.35 -20.87 1.17
C SER A 60 12.44 -19.36 1.47
N CYS A 61 11.28 -18.74 1.60
CA CYS A 61 11.19 -17.39 2.14
C CYS A 61 10.79 -17.51 3.61
N SER A 62 11.40 -16.74 4.49
CA SER A 62 10.93 -16.67 5.87
C SER A 62 9.48 -16.19 5.87
N ILE A 63 8.58 -17.00 6.42
CA ILE A 63 7.19 -16.61 6.70
C ILE A 63 7.28 -15.42 7.66
N GLY A 64 6.74 -14.28 7.27
CA GLY A 64 6.99 -12.99 7.93
C GLY A 64 7.94 -12.10 7.14
N ALA A 65 8.23 -12.43 5.88
CA ALA A 65 8.98 -11.58 4.98
C ALA A 65 8.24 -10.24 4.81
N ARG A 66 8.92 -9.17 5.13
CA ARG A 66 8.43 -7.83 4.81
C ARG A 66 8.33 -7.71 3.30
N LEU A 67 7.21 -7.18 2.79
CA LEU A 67 7.03 -6.96 1.35
C LEU A 67 8.02 -5.97 0.77
N ILE A 68 8.47 -5.02 1.60
CA ILE A 68 9.49 -4.04 1.28
C ILE A 68 10.63 -4.12 2.30
N THR A 69 11.81 -3.75 1.86
CA THR A 69 13.06 -3.80 2.63
C THR A 69 13.64 -2.39 2.80
N GLN A 70 14.62 -2.25 3.70
CA GLN A 70 15.37 -1.00 3.81
C GLN A 70 16.01 -0.59 2.47
N THR A 71 16.49 -1.55 1.69
CA THR A 71 17.04 -1.29 0.35
C THR A 71 16.01 -0.67 -0.60
N ASP A 72 14.74 -1.12 -0.53
CA ASP A 72 13.67 -0.51 -1.33
C ASP A 72 13.41 0.94 -0.89
N ILE A 73 13.44 1.21 0.41
CA ILE A 73 13.30 2.56 0.95
C ILE A 73 14.47 3.45 0.52
N ASP A 74 15.71 2.96 0.67
CA ASP A 74 16.92 3.73 0.32
C ASP A 74 16.95 4.08 -1.17
N ARG A 75 16.56 3.13 -2.03
CA ARG A 75 16.46 3.35 -3.47
C ARG A 75 15.42 4.43 -3.82
N ASN A 76 14.34 4.54 -3.05
CA ASN A 76 13.29 5.51 -3.27
C ASN A 76 13.47 6.83 -2.50
N SER A 77 14.46 6.94 -1.63
CA SER A 77 14.77 8.16 -0.87
C SER A 77 15.62 9.13 -1.70
N VAL A 78 15.07 9.54 -2.84
CA VAL A 78 15.77 10.33 -3.88
C VAL A 78 15.24 11.74 -4.03
N LEU A 79 14.25 12.13 -3.24
CA LEU A 79 13.71 13.48 -3.31
C LEU A 79 14.66 14.50 -2.64
N PRO A 80 14.53 15.78 -2.99
CA PRO A 80 15.17 16.86 -2.24
C PRO A 80 14.63 16.94 -0.81
N THR A 81 15.22 17.81 0.02
CA THR A 81 14.73 18.08 1.38
C THR A 81 13.28 18.59 1.36
N ILE A 82 12.55 18.38 2.46
CA ILE A 82 11.15 18.84 2.59
C ILE A 82 11.03 20.33 2.29
N LEU A 83 11.96 21.14 2.78
CA LEU A 83 11.98 22.59 2.51
C LEU A 83 12.13 22.92 1.02
N GLN A 84 12.89 22.14 0.29
CA GLN A 84 13.05 22.33 -1.16
C GLN A 84 11.81 21.85 -1.93
N LEU A 85 11.16 20.79 -1.49
CA LEU A 85 9.90 20.31 -2.07
C LEU A 85 8.79 21.34 -1.93
N GLN A 86 8.69 22.03 -0.78
CA GLN A 86 7.73 23.10 -0.55
C GLN A 86 7.83 24.24 -1.58
N LYS A 87 9.00 24.48 -2.16
CA LYS A 87 9.22 25.48 -3.22
C LYS A 87 8.86 25.01 -4.62
N ARG A 88 8.51 23.72 -4.76
CA ARG A 88 8.32 23.06 -6.05
C ARG A 88 6.91 22.45 -6.21
N LEU A 89 5.91 22.98 -5.50
CA LEU A 89 4.55 22.45 -5.53
C LEU A 89 3.93 22.48 -6.93
N ASN A 90 4.33 23.44 -7.77
CA ASN A 90 3.87 23.54 -9.17
C ASN A 90 4.38 22.40 -10.09
N ASP A 91 5.34 21.58 -9.61
CA ASP A 91 5.81 20.42 -10.37
C ASP A 91 4.83 19.24 -10.34
N TYR A 92 3.77 19.33 -9.53
CA TYR A 92 2.78 18.28 -9.34
C TYR A 92 1.48 18.61 -10.05
N ALA A 93 0.87 17.60 -10.66
CA ALA A 93 -0.46 17.71 -11.27
C ALA A 93 -1.52 18.05 -10.21
N PHE A 94 -1.38 17.45 -9.03
CA PHE A 94 -2.17 17.73 -7.83
C PHE A 94 -1.50 17.18 -6.58
N THR A 95 -1.99 17.61 -5.44
CA THR A 95 -1.58 17.13 -4.11
C THR A 95 -2.80 16.62 -3.34
N VAL A 96 -2.60 15.65 -2.46
CA VAL A 96 -3.64 15.08 -1.58
C VAL A 96 -3.06 14.73 -0.22
N GLY A 97 -3.93 14.64 0.77
CA GLY A 97 -3.55 14.26 2.13
C GLY A 97 -4.13 12.92 2.58
N GLY A 98 -3.49 12.32 3.57
CA GLY A 98 -3.99 11.16 4.30
C GLY A 98 -3.78 11.34 5.80
N VAL A 99 -4.75 10.97 6.62
CA VAL A 99 -4.66 11.05 8.09
C VAL A 99 -5.03 9.72 8.70
N ASP A 100 -4.11 9.18 9.48
CA ASP A 100 -4.37 8.08 10.40
C ASP A 100 -4.52 8.64 11.81
N TRP A 101 -5.66 8.34 12.46
CA TRP A 101 -5.96 8.88 13.78
C TRP A 101 -5.46 7.95 14.87
N GLY A 102 -4.50 8.41 15.64
CA GLY A 102 -4.02 7.70 16.83
C GLY A 102 -4.95 7.80 18.02
N VAL A 103 -4.92 6.77 18.86
CA VAL A 103 -5.80 6.59 20.03
C VAL A 103 -5.04 6.63 21.35
N ALA A 104 -3.77 6.25 21.35
CA ALA A 104 -3.01 6.05 22.57
C ALA A 104 -1.70 6.84 22.55
N GLU A 105 -1.38 7.45 23.68
CA GLU A 105 -0.21 8.32 23.84
C GLU A 105 1.15 7.63 23.59
N HIS A 106 1.20 6.29 23.56
CA HIS A 106 2.48 5.58 23.57
C HIS A 106 2.70 4.62 22.40
N GLN A 107 1.68 4.26 21.61
CA GLN A 107 1.82 3.23 20.57
C GLN A 107 1.08 3.51 19.26
N SER A 108 0.18 4.47 19.22
CA SER A 108 -0.55 4.88 18.03
C SER A 108 -0.63 6.40 18.00
N PHE A 109 -0.07 6.97 16.96
CA PHE A 109 0.04 8.42 16.79
C PHE A 109 -0.89 8.88 15.69
N THR A 110 -1.45 10.08 15.84
CA THR A 110 -2.04 10.73 14.67
C THR A 110 -0.91 11.10 13.71
N VAL A 111 -1.00 10.61 12.48
CA VAL A 111 -0.07 10.93 11.40
C VAL A 111 -0.82 11.54 10.24
N HIS A 112 -0.35 12.71 9.78
CA HIS A 112 -0.82 13.36 8.57
C HIS A 112 0.29 13.33 7.52
N THR A 113 -0.01 12.78 6.35
CA THR A 113 0.90 12.67 5.21
C THR A 113 0.32 13.43 4.02
N ILE A 114 1.16 14.19 3.33
CA ILE A 114 0.82 14.88 2.08
C ILE A 114 1.69 14.31 0.97
N ILE A 115 1.06 13.94 -0.12
CA ILE A 115 1.71 13.44 -1.33
C ILE A 115 1.38 14.33 -2.53
N GLY A 116 2.33 14.42 -3.45
CA GLY A 116 2.17 15.06 -4.74
C GLY A 116 2.21 14.03 -5.86
N VAL A 117 1.27 14.12 -6.77
CA VAL A 117 1.21 13.27 -7.95
C VAL A 117 1.80 14.02 -9.14
N LYS A 118 2.80 13.42 -9.76
CA LYS A 118 3.42 13.97 -10.97
C LYS A 118 2.59 13.67 -12.22
N PRO A 119 2.79 14.41 -13.32
CA PRO A 119 2.09 14.14 -14.59
C PRO A 119 2.34 12.73 -15.13
N ASP A 120 3.45 12.08 -14.79
CA ASP A 120 3.77 10.70 -15.17
C ASP A 120 3.16 9.63 -14.21
N GLY A 121 2.35 10.07 -13.26
CA GLY A 121 1.69 9.21 -12.27
C GLY A 121 2.57 8.77 -11.10
N LYS A 122 3.84 9.22 -11.03
CA LYS A 122 4.67 8.98 -9.84
C LYS A 122 4.19 9.80 -8.66
N ILE A 123 4.33 9.22 -7.48
CA ILE A 123 3.92 9.82 -6.22
C ILE A 123 5.18 10.23 -5.45
N ASP A 124 5.25 11.48 -5.06
CA ASP A 124 6.27 12.00 -4.16
C ASP A 124 5.65 12.27 -2.79
N VAL A 125 6.25 11.74 -1.73
CA VAL A 125 5.87 12.13 -0.37
C VAL A 125 6.47 13.50 -0.09
N LEU A 126 5.63 14.51 0.04
CA LEU A 126 6.04 15.90 0.20
C LEU A 126 6.30 16.28 1.64
N TRP A 127 5.52 15.69 2.55
CA TRP A 127 5.56 16.02 3.96
C TRP A 127 4.78 15.00 4.77
N SER A 128 5.24 14.77 6.02
CA SER A 128 4.49 14.04 7.02
C SER A 128 4.74 14.63 8.39
N ARG A 129 3.74 14.56 9.25
CA ARG A 129 3.84 14.97 10.65
C ARG A 129 3.20 13.93 11.55
N ARG A 130 3.93 13.55 12.60
CA ARG A 130 3.43 12.78 13.73
C ARG A 130 3.07 13.74 14.85
N PHE A 131 1.86 13.63 15.38
CA PHE A 131 1.38 14.46 16.48
C PHE A 131 1.50 13.67 17.77
N VAL A 132 2.23 14.21 18.74
CA VAL A 132 2.49 13.60 20.04
C VAL A 132 2.14 14.60 21.12
N GLY A 133 1.17 14.29 22.00
CA GLY A 133 0.79 15.15 23.10
C GLY A 133 0.10 16.47 22.74
N PHE A 134 -0.42 16.55 21.50
CA PHE A 134 -1.17 17.73 21.06
C PHE A 134 -2.65 17.63 21.46
N ASP A 135 -3.25 18.77 21.73
CA ASP A 135 -4.70 18.87 21.84
C ASP A 135 -5.39 18.52 20.51
N PRO A 136 -6.53 17.82 20.51
CA PRO A 136 -7.24 17.46 19.27
C PRO A 136 -7.58 18.65 18.36
N ASP A 137 -7.94 19.80 18.93
CA ASP A 137 -8.24 21.01 18.17
C ASP A 137 -6.98 21.61 17.51
N GLU A 138 -5.84 21.55 18.21
CA GLU A 138 -4.55 21.93 17.64
C GLU A 138 -4.16 21.02 16.47
N VAL A 139 -4.33 19.70 16.64
CA VAL A 139 -4.07 18.72 15.57
C VAL A 139 -4.90 19.03 14.33
N MET A 140 -6.21 19.24 14.49
CA MET A 140 -7.10 19.55 13.36
C MET A 140 -6.72 20.87 12.70
N THR A 141 -6.34 21.88 13.48
CA THR A 141 -5.90 23.18 12.95
C THR A 141 -4.62 23.03 12.13
N GLU A 142 -3.66 22.25 12.60
CA GLU A 142 -2.40 22.00 11.89
C GLU A 142 -2.62 21.17 10.62
N ILE A 143 -3.52 20.17 10.65
CA ILE A 143 -3.93 19.42 9.46
C ILE A 143 -4.53 20.37 8.41
N ALA A 144 -5.44 21.24 8.84
CA ALA A 144 -6.07 22.19 7.92
C ALA A 144 -5.06 23.18 7.32
N ARG A 145 -4.13 23.70 8.12
CA ARG A 145 -3.05 24.58 7.66
C ARG A 145 -2.16 23.89 6.62
N ALA A 146 -1.73 22.67 6.92
CA ALA A 146 -0.91 21.90 6.00
C ALA A 146 -1.66 21.60 4.69
N HIS A 147 -2.93 21.21 4.77
CA HIS A 147 -3.77 20.98 3.61
C HIS A 147 -3.86 22.21 2.70
N GLN A 148 -4.12 23.39 3.29
CA GLN A 148 -4.19 24.66 2.57
C GLN A 148 -2.82 25.06 1.99
N PHE A 149 -1.75 24.95 2.79
CA PHE A 149 -0.40 25.31 2.37
C PHE A 149 0.06 24.50 1.14
N TYR A 150 -0.20 23.20 1.13
CA TYR A 150 0.16 22.33 0.01
C TYR A 150 -0.85 22.34 -1.12
N GLY A 151 -1.98 23.04 -0.99
CA GLY A 151 -3.03 23.10 -2.00
C GLY A 151 -3.68 21.75 -2.29
N CYS A 152 -3.87 20.94 -1.24
CA CYS A 152 -4.41 19.60 -1.41
C CYS A 152 -5.85 19.64 -1.93
N GLN A 153 -6.15 18.83 -2.94
CA GLN A 153 -7.49 18.74 -3.52
C GLN A 153 -8.46 17.95 -2.65
N MET A 154 -7.93 16.98 -1.89
CA MET A 154 -8.74 16.09 -1.05
C MET A 154 -7.89 15.52 0.08
N ILE A 155 -8.54 15.13 1.18
CA ILE A 155 -7.90 14.46 2.30
C ILE A 155 -8.69 13.20 2.67
N ALA A 156 -8.00 12.05 2.77
CA ALA A 156 -8.58 10.82 3.25
C ALA A 156 -8.21 10.58 4.72
N CYS A 157 -9.20 10.26 5.53
CA CYS A 157 -9.00 10.08 6.97
C CYS A 157 -9.56 8.74 7.45
N ASP A 158 -8.90 8.10 8.42
CA ASP A 158 -9.48 6.93 9.08
C ASP A 158 -10.89 7.22 9.61
N PHE A 159 -11.81 6.28 9.35
CA PHE A 159 -13.19 6.37 9.81
C PHE A 159 -13.32 5.99 11.29
N GLY A 160 -12.61 4.93 11.71
CA GLY A 160 -12.87 4.26 12.99
C GLY A 160 -12.81 5.20 14.18
N MET A 161 -11.62 5.67 14.51
CA MET A 161 -11.39 6.57 15.64
C MET A 161 -11.48 8.05 15.28
N GLY A 162 -11.67 8.32 13.98
CA GLY A 162 -11.67 9.67 13.45
C GLY A 162 -13.04 10.23 13.07
N PHE A 163 -14.14 9.49 13.23
CA PHE A 163 -15.44 9.90 12.69
C PHE A 163 -15.82 11.36 13.04
N ASP A 164 -15.84 11.70 14.32
CA ASP A 164 -16.21 13.06 14.75
C ASP A 164 -15.18 14.11 14.29
N LYS A 165 -13.89 13.76 14.34
CA LYS A 165 -12.80 14.63 13.87
C LYS A 165 -12.90 14.88 12.36
N ASN A 166 -13.27 13.89 11.58
CA ASN A 166 -13.47 13.99 10.14
C ASN A 166 -14.61 14.94 9.80
N ILE A 167 -15.73 14.86 10.55
CA ILE A 167 -16.86 15.77 10.43
C ILE A 167 -16.42 17.21 10.79
N MET A 168 -15.62 17.37 11.83
CA MET A 168 -15.11 18.68 12.23
C MET A 168 -14.15 19.27 11.18
N LEU A 169 -13.27 18.46 10.58
CA LEU A 169 -12.41 18.90 9.49
C LEU A 169 -13.22 19.36 8.28
N ALA A 170 -14.29 18.64 7.92
CA ALA A 170 -15.16 19.03 6.83
C ALA A 170 -15.96 20.30 7.16
N ASN A 171 -16.65 20.35 8.30
CA ASN A 171 -17.61 21.38 8.62
C ASN A 171 -16.95 22.68 9.11
N ARG A 172 -15.93 22.59 9.97
CA ARG A 172 -15.27 23.76 10.57
C ARG A 172 -14.19 24.34 9.68
N PHE A 173 -13.44 23.50 8.97
CA PHE A 173 -12.31 23.93 8.14
C PHE A 173 -12.62 23.89 6.65
N GLY A 174 -13.78 23.36 6.24
CA GLY A 174 -14.20 23.28 4.84
C GLY A 174 -13.35 22.34 3.99
N LEU A 175 -12.71 21.33 4.60
CA LEU A 175 -11.85 20.40 3.88
C LEU A 175 -12.68 19.34 3.14
N PRO A 176 -12.31 18.98 1.91
CA PRO A 176 -12.93 17.89 1.16
C PRO A 176 -12.46 16.53 1.73
N VAL A 177 -13.12 16.09 2.80
CA VAL A 177 -12.76 14.88 3.55
C VAL A 177 -13.42 13.64 2.96
N VAL A 178 -12.63 12.59 2.74
CA VAL A 178 -13.10 11.22 2.47
C VAL A 178 -12.78 10.35 3.69
N GLN A 179 -13.77 9.63 4.18
CA GLN A 179 -13.61 8.70 5.28
C GLN A 179 -13.26 7.31 4.77
N ILE A 180 -12.22 6.69 5.30
CA ILE A 180 -11.76 5.35 4.94
C ILE A 180 -12.06 4.39 6.07
N GLN A 181 -12.77 3.30 5.76
CA GLN A 181 -13.01 2.21 6.70
C GLN A 181 -12.39 0.92 6.19
N TYR A 182 -11.51 0.32 6.99
CA TYR A 182 -10.99 -1.00 6.68
C TYR A 182 -12.00 -2.10 7.04
N LEU A 183 -12.38 -2.88 6.05
CA LEU A 183 -13.18 -4.10 6.21
C LEU A 183 -12.63 -5.20 5.29
N SER A 184 -12.78 -6.45 5.70
CA SER A 184 -12.45 -7.58 4.81
C SER A 184 -13.52 -7.70 3.74
N GLN A 185 -13.12 -7.56 2.48
CA GLN A 185 -14.00 -7.67 1.32
C GLN A 185 -13.24 -8.23 0.11
N ASN A 186 -13.97 -8.66 -0.92
CA ASN A 186 -13.36 -9.22 -2.14
C ASN A 186 -12.93 -8.15 -3.17
N ARG A 187 -13.17 -6.87 -2.87
CA ARG A 187 -12.80 -5.73 -3.72
C ARG A 187 -11.84 -4.84 -2.96
N LEU A 188 -10.94 -4.18 -3.68
CA LEU A 188 -10.04 -3.21 -3.06
C LEU A 188 -10.81 -2.11 -2.36
N LEU A 189 -11.79 -1.54 -3.06
CA LEU A 189 -12.55 -0.38 -2.63
C LEU A 189 -14.02 -0.52 -3.01
N SER A 190 -14.90 -0.16 -2.10
CA SER A 190 -16.33 0.01 -2.34
C SER A 190 -16.84 1.24 -1.61
N TYR A 191 -17.92 1.78 -2.13
CA TYR A 191 -18.58 2.94 -1.54
C TYR A 191 -19.67 2.50 -0.57
N ASN A 192 -19.80 3.23 0.53
CA ASN A 192 -20.85 3.04 1.52
C ASN A 192 -21.31 4.38 2.10
N ALA A 193 -22.46 4.43 2.75
CA ALA A 193 -22.95 5.56 3.50
C ALA A 193 -23.23 5.15 4.95
N PHE A 194 -22.87 6.01 5.88
CA PHE A 194 -23.15 5.81 7.30
C PHE A 194 -23.60 7.13 7.92
N GLN A 195 -24.78 7.14 8.52
CA GLN A 195 -25.38 8.33 9.12
C GLN A 195 -25.38 9.57 8.20
N GLY A 196 -25.62 9.36 6.90
CA GLY A 196 -25.62 10.44 5.91
C GLY A 196 -24.24 10.87 5.40
N HIS A 197 -23.16 10.30 5.94
CA HIS A 197 -21.79 10.61 5.50
C HIS A 197 -21.26 9.53 4.57
N HIS A 198 -20.68 9.96 3.48
CA HIS A 198 -20.06 9.07 2.49
C HIS A 198 -18.72 8.56 3.00
N ARG A 199 -18.46 7.28 2.80
CA ARG A 199 -17.20 6.64 3.15
C ARG A 199 -16.78 5.61 2.13
N TRP A 200 -15.50 5.40 2.03
CA TRP A 200 -14.92 4.31 1.26
C TRP A 200 -14.64 3.14 2.19
N VAL A 201 -15.13 1.97 1.81
CA VAL A 201 -14.79 0.71 2.47
C VAL A 201 -13.66 0.09 1.68
N VAL A 202 -12.57 -0.24 2.37
CA VAL A 202 -11.30 -0.66 1.76
C VAL A 202 -10.86 -1.99 2.35
N ASP A 203 -10.47 -2.93 1.50
CA ASP A 203 -9.75 -4.13 1.96
C ASP A 203 -8.33 -3.75 2.38
N ARG A 204 -8.05 -3.84 3.69
CA ARG A 204 -6.77 -3.42 4.27
C ARG A 204 -5.59 -4.15 3.64
N THR A 205 -5.71 -5.46 3.48
CA THR A 205 -4.62 -6.30 2.97
C THR A 205 -4.26 -5.91 1.54
N SER A 206 -5.27 -5.79 0.67
CA SER A 206 -5.08 -5.39 -0.72
C SER A 206 -4.51 -3.97 -0.84
N ALA A 207 -4.99 -3.03 -0.02
CA ALA A 207 -4.52 -1.64 -0.07
C ALA A 207 -3.05 -1.51 0.37
N MET A 208 -2.66 -2.20 1.45
CA MET A 208 -1.27 -2.22 1.91
C MET A 208 -0.36 -2.92 0.90
N GLU A 209 -0.81 -4.03 0.32
CA GLU A 209 -0.05 -4.73 -0.72
C GLU A 209 0.24 -3.82 -1.91
N LEU A 210 -0.77 -3.10 -2.39
CA LEU A 210 -0.61 -2.17 -3.49
C LEU A 210 0.38 -1.04 -3.16
N LEU A 211 0.32 -0.49 -1.95
CA LEU A 211 1.29 0.51 -1.50
C LEU A 211 2.71 -0.05 -1.53
N PHE A 212 2.91 -1.24 -0.98
CA PHE A 212 4.25 -1.85 -0.94
C PHE A 212 4.77 -2.20 -2.34
N LEU A 213 3.91 -2.66 -3.24
CA LEU A 213 4.27 -2.87 -4.64
C LEU A 213 4.65 -1.55 -5.31
N ALA A 214 3.90 -0.47 -5.07
CA ALA A 214 4.24 0.84 -5.61
C ALA A 214 5.60 1.35 -5.13
N VAL A 215 5.95 1.14 -3.85
CA VAL A 215 7.30 1.41 -3.34
C VAL A 215 8.34 0.53 -4.03
N LYS A 216 8.08 -0.77 -4.14
CA LYS A 216 9.01 -1.73 -4.72
C LYS A 216 9.34 -1.44 -6.18
N TYR A 217 8.39 -0.88 -6.92
CA TYR A 217 8.53 -0.53 -8.34
C TYR A 217 8.82 0.95 -8.58
N ASP A 218 9.39 1.65 -7.60
CA ASP A 218 9.87 3.04 -7.68
C ASP A 218 8.78 4.05 -8.09
N ARG A 219 7.52 3.75 -7.72
CA ARG A 219 6.37 4.63 -7.98
C ARG A 219 6.10 5.61 -6.87
N ILE A 220 6.58 5.31 -5.66
CA ILE A 220 6.50 6.20 -4.50
C ILE A 220 7.93 6.56 -4.09
N ARG A 221 8.21 7.85 -4.00
CA ARG A 221 9.52 8.39 -3.63
C ARG A 221 9.42 9.18 -2.34
N PHE A 222 10.51 9.16 -1.59
CA PHE A 222 10.61 9.75 -0.25
C PHE A 222 11.65 10.86 -0.18
N PRO A 223 11.50 11.82 0.76
CA PRO A 223 12.56 12.71 1.19
C PRO A 223 13.80 11.95 1.68
N PRO A 224 14.94 12.63 1.85
CA PRO A 224 16.17 12.00 2.33
C PRO A 224 15.98 11.33 3.69
N GLN A 225 16.61 10.19 3.91
CA GLN A 225 16.46 9.38 5.13
C GLN A 225 16.75 10.15 6.43
N HIS A 226 17.70 11.11 6.40
CA HIS A 226 18.00 11.90 7.60
C HIS A 226 16.83 12.81 8.07
N GLU A 227 15.91 13.16 7.16
CA GLU A 227 14.69 13.93 7.50
C GLU A 227 13.47 13.03 7.70
N PHE A 228 13.47 11.83 7.10
CA PHE A 228 12.24 11.05 6.94
C PHE A 228 12.28 9.65 7.58
N LYS A 229 13.38 9.29 8.24
CA LYS A 229 13.61 7.94 8.78
C LYS A 229 12.49 7.44 9.69
N ILE A 230 11.98 8.28 10.59
CA ILE A 230 10.92 7.88 11.54
C ILE A 230 9.65 7.40 10.84
N PHE A 231 9.34 7.94 9.66
CA PHE A 231 8.18 7.57 8.85
C PHE A 231 8.47 6.31 8.02
N THR A 232 9.66 6.19 7.45
CA THR A 232 10.02 4.98 6.71
C THR A 232 10.19 3.77 7.62
N ASP A 233 10.59 3.96 8.88
CA ASP A 233 10.59 2.89 9.90
C ASP A 233 9.16 2.38 10.16
N ASP A 234 8.14 3.26 10.23
CA ASP A 234 6.74 2.85 10.31
C ASP A 234 6.28 2.04 9.10
N LEU A 235 6.75 2.42 7.90
CA LEU A 235 6.44 1.70 6.66
C LEU A 235 7.05 0.30 6.64
N LEU A 236 8.16 0.09 7.33
CA LEU A 236 8.82 -1.20 7.51
C LEU A 236 8.26 -2.02 8.69
N SER A 237 7.38 -1.43 9.51
CA SER A 237 6.82 -2.09 10.70
C SER A 237 5.87 -3.24 10.37
N PRO A 238 4.93 -3.14 9.41
CA PRO A 238 4.01 -4.22 9.11
C PRO A 238 4.73 -5.46 8.60
N TYR A 239 4.27 -6.62 9.05
CA TYR A 239 4.74 -7.92 8.57
C TYR A 239 3.57 -8.78 8.08
N GLU A 240 3.87 -9.68 7.17
CA GLU A 240 2.91 -10.58 6.59
C GLU A 240 2.74 -11.83 7.45
N GLU A 241 1.48 -12.22 7.67
CA GLU A 241 1.10 -13.49 8.25
C GLU A 241 0.11 -14.19 7.34
N ILE A 242 0.30 -15.50 7.18
CA ILE A 242 -0.68 -16.37 6.52
C ILE A 242 -1.49 -17.05 7.62
N VAL A 243 -2.78 -16.75 7.66
CA VAL A 243 -3.74 -17.40 8.57
C VAL A 243 -4.65 -18.33 7.76
N GLU A 244 -5.02 -19.46 8.32
CA GLU A 244 -5.89 -20.45 7.68
C GLU A 244 -7.25 -20.55 8.38
N PRO A 245 -8.11 -19.54 8.34
CA PRO A 245 -9.44 -19.66 8.87
C PRO A 245 -10.23 -20.65 8.00
N ASN A 246 -10.74 -21.71 8.63
CA ASN A 246 -11.53 -22.77 7.97
C ASN A 246 -10.79 -23.50 6.83
N GLY A 247 -9.46 -23.69 6.94
CA GLY A 247 -8.66 -24.37 5.92
C GLY A 247 -8.42 -23.57 4.64
N ILE A 248 -8.76 -22.29 4.61
CA ILE A 248 -8.47 -21.40 3.50
C ILE A 248 -7.35 -20.44 3.93
N ALA A 249 -6.20 -20.56 3.27
CA ALA A 249 -5.08 -19.66 3.52
C ALA A 249 -5.48 -18.21 3.16
N LYS A 250 -5.46 -17.33 4.16
CA LYS A 250 -5.66 -15.91 4.00
C LYS A 250 -4.42 -15.16 4.46
N ARG A 251 -4.04 -14.20 3.67
CA ARG A 251 -2.95 -13.28 3.95
C ARG A 251 -3.45 -12.11 4.77
N ARG A 252 -2.66 -11.71 5.74
CA ARG A 252 -2.92 -10.53 6.58
C ARG A 252 -1.63 -9.77 6.81
N PHE A 253 -1.73 -8.46 6.90
CA PHE A 253 -0.66 -7.63 7.43
C PHE A 253 -0.93 -7.35 8.90
N LEU A 254 0.02 -7.70 9.73
CA LEU A 254 -0.02 -7.45 11.16
C LEU A 254 0.93 -6.31 11.51
N ARG A 255 0.56 -5.58 12.54
CA ARG A 255 1.40 -4.57 13.15
C ARG A 255 2.47 -5.23 14.01
N ASN A 256 3.68 -4.74 13.94
CA ASN A 256 4.69 -5.04 14.94
C ASN A 256 4.26 -4.40 16.29
N PRO A 257 4.13 -5.19 17.38
CA PRO A 257 3.68 -4.65 18.67
C PRO A 257 4.61 -3.59 19.26
N ILE A 258 5.85 -3.51 18.81
CA ILE A 258 6.89 -2.61 19.36
C ILE A 258 7.05 -1.34 18.50
N GLN A 259 6.60 -1.38 17.23
CA GLN A 259 6.80 -0.28 16.29
C GLN A 259 5.47 0.25 15.77
N PRO A 260 5.31 1.58 15.66
CA PRO A 260 4.14 2.18 15.01
C PRO A 260 4.06 1.78 13.54
N ASP A 261 2.85 1.85 12.97
CA ASP A 261 2.57 1.68 11.55
C ASP A 261 1.66 2.81 11.00
N ASP A 262 1.46 3.86 11.80
CA ASP A 262 0.49 4.92 11.52
C ASP A 262 0.83 5.69 10.23
N PHE A 263 2.13 5.91 9.95
CA PHE A 263 2.54 6.50 8.66
C PHE A 263 2.17 5.61 7.48
N CYS A 264 2.30 4.29 7.61
CA CYS A 264 1.91 3.36 6.55
C CYS A 264 0.42 3.54 6.19
N HIS A 265 -0.46 3.63 7.19
CA HIS A 265 -1.90 3.82 6.97
C HIS A 265 -2.22 5.20 6.40
N SER A 266 -1.63 6.24 6.94
CA SER A 266 -1.77 7.60 6.44
C SER A 266 -1.35 7.69 4.95
N LEU A 267 -0.27 7.04 4.56
CA LEU A 267 0.20 6.98 3.17
C LEU A 267 -0.73 6.12 2.28
N VAL A 268 -1.28 5.00 2.79
CA VAL A 268 -2.32 4.23 2.09
C VAL A 268 -3.52 5.11 1.78
N TYR A 269 -4.03 5.86 2.75
CA TYR A 269 -5.20 6.72 2.55
C TYR A 269 -4.95 7.81 1.51
N ALA A 270 -3.81 8.49 1.58
CA ALA A 270 -3.42 9.47 0.56
C ALA A 270 -3.31 8.84 -0.83
N SER A 271 -2.71 7.65 -0.92
CA SER A 271 -2.53 6.94 -2.19
C SER A 271 -3.87 6.51 -2.81
N LEU A 272 -4.85 6.08 -2.01
CA LEU A 272 -6.18 5.73 -2.48
C LEU A 272 -6.90 6.94 -3.11
N VAL A 273 -6.79 8.11 -2.47
CA VAL A 273 -7.32 9.36 -3.05
C VAL A 273 -6.61 9.73 -4.34
N ALA A 274 -5.27 9.64 -4.35
CA ALA A 274 -4.49 9.92 -5.55
C ALA A 274 -4.91 9.06 -6.73
N MET A 275 -5.06 7.75 -6.51
CA MET A 275 -5.56 6.81 -7.52
C MET A 275 -6.93 7.21 -8.05
N ARG A 276 -7.82 7.60 -7.16
CA ARG A 276 -9.16 8.04 -7.52
C ARG A 276 -9.15 9.27 -8.41
N LEU A 277 -8.36 10.28 -8.06
CA LEU A 277 -8.23 11.50 -8.84
C LEU A 277 -7.54 11.28 -10.19
N MET A 278 -6.58 10.36 -10.25
CA MET A 278 -5.95 9.95 -11.51
C MET A 278 -6.88 9.13 -12.41
N ASN A 279 -7.99 8.63 -11.89
CA ASN A 279 -8.82 7.60 -12.51
C ASN A 279 -7.99 6.41 -13.01
N ALA A 280 -6.93 6.08 -12.28
CA ALA A 280 -5.99 5.02 -12.57
C ALA A 280 -6.05 3.97 -11.46
N SER A 281 -6.04 2.71 -11.86
CA SER A 281 -5.75 1.61 -10.93
C SER A 281 -4.31 1.76 -10.44
N ILE A 282 -4.02 1.36 -9.20
CA ILE A 282 -2.63 1.31 -8.72
C ILE A 282 -1.79 0.32 -9.53
N VAL A 283 -2.44 -0.61 -10.22
CA VAL A 283 -1.80 -1.51 -11.18
C VAL A 283 -1.19 -0.72 -12.33
N ASP A 284 -1.77 0.40 -12.70
CA ASP A 284 -1.22 1.31 -13.70
C ASP A 284 -0.01 2.11 -13.18
N LEU A 285 0.19 2.14 -11.87
CA LEU A 285 1.40 2.67 -11.23
C LEU A 285 2.56 1.66 -11.24
N VAL A 286 2.25 0.38 -11.40
CA VAL A 286 3.24 -0.68 -11.53
C VAL A 286 3.56 -0.83 -13.03
N PRO A 287 4.84 -0.79 -13.45
CA PRO A 287 5.18 -0.91 -14.87
C PRO A 287 4.58 -2.15 -15.49
N ALA A 288 4.04 -2.03 -16.70
CA ALA A 288 3.53 -3.18 -17.47
C ALA A 288 4.59 -4.28 -17.60
N SER A 289 5.87 -3.92 -17.66
CA SER A 289 7.00 -4.85 -17.65
C SER A 289 7.07 -5.76 -16.41
N ALA A 290 6.45 -5.37 -15.29
CA ALA A 290 6.34 -6.25 -14.12
C ALA A 290 5.32 -7.38 -14.35
N PHE A 291 4.45 -7.22 -15.33
CA PHE A 291 3.41 -8.18 -15.73
C PHE A 291 3.68 -8.83 -17.09
N ASP A 292 4.70 -8.39 -17.82
CA ASP A 292 5.07 -8.88 -19.17
C ASP A 292 5.75 -10.26 -19.14
N GLY A 293 5.20 -11.18 -18.37
CA GLY A 293 5.52 -12.62 -18.47
C GLY A 293 4.54 -13.42 -19.31
N GLY A 294 3.63 -12.81 -20.05
CA GLY A 294 2.68 -13.59 -20.84
C GLY A 294 1.63 -12.77 -21.56
N ASN A 295 1.57 -12.98 -22.84
CA ASN A 295 0.57 -12.55 -23.79
C ASN A 295 -0.86 -12.88 -23.29
N THR A 296 -1.50 -12.00 -22.54
CA THR A 296 -2.88 -12.16 -22.11
C THR A 296 -3.82 -11.38 -23.02
N LYS A 297 -4.25 -12.04 -24.12
CA LYS A 297 -5.58 -11.76 -24.65
C LYS A 297 -6.59 -12.16 -23.58
N GLY A 298 -7.24 -11.21 -22.98
CA GLY A 298 -8.44 -11.50 -22.21
C GLY A 298 -8.43 -11.01 -20.77
N GLY A 299 -9.21 -9.97 -20.53
CA GLY A 299 -9.67 -9.54 -19.23
C GLY A 299 -8.81 -8.45 -18.61
N ALA A 300 -9.22 -7.21 -18.83
CA ALA A 300 -8.73 -6.10 -18.01
C ALA A 300 -8.85 -6.47 -16.52
N PRO A 301 -7.80 -6.26 -15.70
CA PRO A 301 -7.94 -6.39 -14.27
C PRO A 301 -9.05 -5.45 -13.83
N ASN A 302 -9.88 -5.90 -12.91
CA ASN A 302 -11.09 -5.24 -12.41
C ASN A 302 -10.93 -3.72 -12.43
N ARG A 303 -11.45 -3.07 -13.46
CA ARG A 303 -11.72 -1.65 -13.41
C ARG A 303 -12.58 -1.45 -12.17
N VAL A 304 -12.17 -0.56 -11.33
CA VAL A 304 -13.05 -0.05 -10.28
C VAL A 304 -14.13 0.71 -11.07
N ASP A 305 -15.22 0.03 -11.41
CA ASP A 305 -16.40 0.65 -12.00
C ASP A 305 -17.04 1.50 -10.91
N ILE A 306 -16.60 2.75 -10.85
CA ILE A 306 -17.20 3.78 -10.02
C ILE A 306 -17.84 4.74 -11.02
N ASP A 307 -19.15 4.88 -10.94
CA ASP A 307 -19.91 5.78 -11.76
C ASP A 307 -19.38 7.22 -11.60
N PRO A 308 -19.03 7.93 -12.69
CA PRO A 308 -18.66 9.34 -12.63
C PRO A 308 -19.72 10.23 -11.95
N ALA A 309 -20.98 9.83 -11.96
CA ALA A 309 -22.06 10.52 -11.26
C ALA A 309 -21.89 10.47 -9.73
N ASP A 310 -21.31 9.41 -9.18
CA ASP A 310 -21.04 9.29 -7.74
C ASP A 310 -19.96 10.29 -7.26
N ILE A 311 -19.11 10.78 -8.19
CA ILE A 311 -18.08 11.79 -7.89
C ILE A 311 -18.71 13.16 -7.74
N LEU A 312 -19.65 13.51 -8.63
CA LEU A 312 -20.30 14.82 -8.62
C LEU A 312 -21.24 14.97 -7.42
N THR A 313 -21.85 13.87 -6.97
CA THR A 313 -22.70 13.86 -5.78
C THR A 313 -21.90 14.03 -4.49
N ALA A 314 -20.66 13.53 -4.44
CA ALA A 314 -19.77 13.68 -3.27
C ALA A 314 -19.10 15.08 -3.22
N LEU A 315 -19.09 15.81 -4.32
CA LEU A 315 -18.51 17.16 -4.41
C LEU A 315 -19.57 18.28 -4.31
N ASN A 316 -20.87 17.95 -4.33
CA ASN A 316 -21.97 18.89 -4.25
C ASN A 316 -22.68 18.91 -2.88
N VAL A 317 -21.89 18.86 -1.78
CA VAL A 317 -22.39 19.17 -0.44
C VAL A 317 -21.63 20.35 0.12
#